data_58c8f2f44560bf1aed32625ddc8ead36
#
_entry.id   58c8f2f44560bf1aed32625ddc8ead36
#
_cell.length_a   1.000
_cell.length_b   1.000
_cell.length_c   1.000
_cell.angle_alpha   90.00
_cell.angle_beta   90.00
_cell.angle_gamma   90.00
#
_symmetry.space_group_name_H-M   'P 1'
#
loop_
_entity.id
_entity.type
_entity.pdbx_description
1 polymer ?
#
loop_
_entity_poly.entity_id
_entity_poly.type
_entity_poly.pdbx_seq_one_letter_code
_entity_poly.pdbx_strand_id
1 'polypeptide(L)'
;MKKICSTLLVLCLLLTASSLAFADQSQKKAVYELYSVDGFYEDEVGNAEAYSFHVPQIFDDTPDAEAINSEIAERFGNRVEEQFLNMEGGYSLWSWHAEWKAFWNGTQLFLLITADENGGFKDYGAYGYDFETGSRITNEMILEQKGISEEEYLENLREKVQFMFEDMYSSLSEEIREAAGYDEMLEKTLGWLDMEQPMFIDQLGGIETIVKIASVAGAEWYYYLATPFSYG
;
A
#
# COMPACT_ATOMS: atom_id res chain seq x y z
N MET A 1 2.31 -26.32 -48.74
CA MET A 1 1.43 -25.50 -47.85
C MET A 1 1.65 -25.73 -46.36
N LYS A 2 1.92 -26.96 -45.84
CA LYS A 2 2.14 -27.23 -44.41
C LYS A 2 3.37 -26.53 -43.78
N LYS A 3 4.43 -26.28 -44.53
CA LYS A 3 5.66 -25.64 -44.02
C LYS A 3 5.54 -24.12 -43.84
N ILE A 4 4.67 -23.44 -44.62
CA ILE A 4 4.47 -21.98 -44.52
C ILE A 4 3.64 -21.63 -43.27
N CYS A 5 2.62 -22.46 -42.94
CA CYS A 5 1.83 -22.25 -41.73
C CYS A 5 2.65 -22.41 -40.45
N SER A 6 3.62 -23.35 -40.42
CA SER A 6 4.48 -23.57 -39.25
C SER A 6 5.41 -22.36 -38.99
N THR A 7 5.95 -21.78 -40.06
CA THR A 7 6.86 -20.63 -39.94
C THR A 7 6.11 -19.35 -39.52
N LEU A 8 4.87 -19.18 -39.97
CA LEU A 8 4.04 -18.04 -39.59
C LEU A 8 3.63 -18.11 -38.10
N LEU A 9 3.31 -19.30 -37.59
CA LEU A 9 2.95 -19.53 -36.19
C LEU A 9 4.11 -19.24 -35.24
N VAL A 10 5.34 -19.65 -35.60
CA VAL A 10 6.55 -19.38 -34.83
C VAL A 10 6.86 -17.87 -34.83
N LEU A 11 6.65 -17.18 -35.95
CA LEU A 11 6.87 -15.73 -36.04
C LEU A 11 5.87 -14.96 -35.19
N CYS A 12 4.58 -15.37 -35.15
CA CYS A 12 3.57 -14.76 -34.28
C CYS A 12 3.89 -14.98 -32.78
N LEU A 13 4.37 -16.17 -32.40
CA LEU A 13 4.77 -16.47 -31.03
C LEU A 13 6.01 -15.68 -30.61
N LEU A 14 6.96 -15.43 -31.50
CA LEU A 14 8.12 -14.59 -31.21
C LEU A 14 7.77 -13.12 -31.09
N LEU A 15 6.80 -12.62 -31.86
CA LEU A 15 6.33 -11.23 -31.77
C LEU A 15 5.54 -10.98 -30.47
N THR A 16 4.72 -11.95 -30.02
CA THR A 16 3.99 -11.83 -28.74
C THR A 16 4.93 -11.95 -27.54
N ALA A 17 5.94 -12.82 -27.58
CA ALA A 17 6.95 -12.92 -26.54
C ALA A 17 7.82 -11.65 -26.44
N SER A 18 8.11 -11.00 -27.58
CA SER A 18 8.86 -9.75 -27.61
C SER A 18 8.06 -8.59 -27.02
N SER A 19 6.75 -8.50 -27.30
CA SER A 19 5.89 -7.44 -26.76
C SER A 19 5.71 -7.55 -25.24
N LEU A 20 5.61 -8.77 -24.70
CA LEU A 20 5.55 -9.00 -23.25
C LEU A 20 6.89 -8.65 -22.56
N ALA A 21 8.02 -8.97 -23.19
CA ALA A 21 9.34 -8.63 -22.65
C ALA A 21 9.61 -7.11 -22.68
N PHE A 22 9.11 -6.38 -23.70
CA PHE A 22 9.22 -4.94 -23.78
C PHE A 22 8.32 -4.21 -22.76
N ALA A 23 7.11 -4.73 -22.50
CA ALA A 23 6.23 -4.18 -21.49
C ALA A 23 6.84 -4.30 -20.08
N ASP A 24 7.40 -5.46 -19.72
CA ASP A 24 8.05 -5.68 -18.42
C ASP A 24 9.31 -4.80 -18.23
N GLN A 25 10.09 -4.55 -19.31
CA GLN A 25 11.26 -3.68 -19.23
C GLN A 25 10.91 -2.19 -19.14
N SER A 26 9.81 -1.73 -19.75
CA SER A 26 9.36 -0.34 -19.61
C SER A 26 8.79 -0.06 -18.21
N GLN A 27 8.06 -1.01 -17.64
CA GLN A 27 7.51 -0.92 -16.30
C GLN A 27 8.60 -0.86 -15.21
N LYS A 28 9.68 -1.63 -15.34
CA LYS A 28 10.83 -1.59 -14.41
C LYS A 28 11.61 -0.27 -14.41
N LYS A 29 11.45 0.57 -15.44
CA LYS A 29 12.10 1.89 -15.52
C LYS A 29 11.22 3.03 -14.99
N ALA A 30 9.97 2.75 -14.70
CA ALA A 30 9.00 3.76 -14.28
C ALA A 30 9.00 4.02 -12.77
N VAL A 31 9.57 3.09 -11.96
CA VAL A 31 9.72 3.22 -10.51
C VAL A 31 11.17 2.97 -10.14
N TYR A 32 11.73 3.85 -9.32
CA TYR A 32 13.05 3.71 -8.71
C TYR A 32 12.92 3.60 -7.21
N GLU A 33 13.99 3.27 -6.53
CA GLU A 33 14.07 3.31 -5.08
C GLU A 33 14.80 4.58 -4.63
N LEU A 34 14.13 5.40 -3.82
CA LEU A 34 14.71 6.52 -3.09
C LEU A 34 15.69 5.98 -2.04
N TYR A 35 15.30 4.91 -1.36
CA TYR A 35 16.14 4.11 -0.47
C TYR A 35 16.07 2.65 -0.90
N SER A 36 17.22 1.96 -0.89
CA SER A 36 17.37 0.54 -1.19
C SER A 36 18.53 0.01 -0.35
N VAL A 37 18.26 -0.32 0.90
CA VAL A 37 19.30 -0.73 1.84
C VAL A 37 18.81 -1.83 2.78
N ASP A 38 19.61 -2.89 2.88
CA ASP A 38 19.44 -3.98 3.82
C ASP A 38 20.66 -4.08 4.73
N GLY A 39 20.46 -4.42 5.98
CA GLY A 39 21.56 -4.58 6.90
C GLY A 39 21.18 -5.25 8.20
N PHE A 40 22.13 -5.22 9.12
CA PHE A 40 21.98 -5.70 10.47
C PHE A 40 22.54 -4.64 11.41
N TYR A 41 21.81 -4.32 12.44
CA TYR A 41 22.18 -3.31 13.41
C TYR A 41 22.07 -3.89 14.83
N GLU A 42 23.02 -3.53 15.68
CA GLU A 42 23.04 -3.82 17.11
C GLU A 42 23.24 -2.51 17.86
N ASP A 43 22.32 -2.18 18.75
CA ASP A 43 22.39 -0.97 19.56
C ASP A 43 23.39 -1.09 20.74
N GLU A 44 23.64 0.00 21.46
CA GLU A 44 24.59 0.04 22.57
C GLU A 44 24.23 -0.87 23.75
N VAL A 45 22.98 -1.32 23.84
CA VAL A 45 22.51 -2.24 24.90
C VAL A 45 22.43 -3.69 24.43
N GLY A 46 22.83 -3.98 23.18
CA GLY A 46 22.93 -5.32 22.62
C GLY A 46 21.65 -5.85 21.99
N ASN A 47 20.64 -4.99 21.70
CA ASN A 47 19.52 -5.40 20.86
C ASN A 47 19.96 -5.40 19.41
N ALA A 48 19.75 -6.51 18.73
CA ALA A 48 20.22 -6.70 17.37
C ALA A 48 19.13 -7.28 16.48
N GLU A 49 18.90 -6.66 15.31
CA GLU A 49 17.92 -7.11 14.35
C GLU A 49 18.32 -6.73 12.92
N ALA A 50 17.81 -7.47 11.93
CA ALA A 50 17.94 -7.11 10.53
C ALA A 50 17.01 -5.93 10.21
N TYR A 51 17.48 -5.02 9.39
CA TYR A 51 16.66 -3.95 8.83
C TYR A 51 16.64 -4.01 7.29
N SER A 52 15.56 -3.54 6.70
CA SER A 52 15.36 -3.49 5.25
C SER A 52 14.53 -2.26 4.90
N PHE A 53 15.14 -1.28 4.24
CA PHE A 53 14.50 -0.03 3.87
C PHE A 53 14.47 0.14 2.36
N HIS A 54 13.31 -0.08 1.78
CA HIS A 54 13.01 0.08 0.36
C HIS A 54 11.87 1.07 0.20
N VAL A 55 12.17 2.28 -0.26
CA VAL A 55 11.20 3.36 -0.47
C VAL A 55 11.18 3.74 -1.93
N PRO A 56 10.04 3.68 -2.63
CA PRO A 56 9.97 3.94 -4.06
C PRO A 56 9.87 5.42 -4.38
N GLN A 57 10.14 5.75 -5.66
CA GLN A 57 9.76 7.00 -6.29
C GLN A 57 9.36 6.75 -7.74
N ILE A 58 8.42 7.53 -8.26
CA ILE A 58 7.97 7.49 -9.65
C ILE A 58 8.97 8.25 -10.52
N PHE A 59 9.38 7.64 -11.63
CA PHE A 59 10.25 8.29 -12.60
C PHE A 59 9.43 8.91 -13.72
N ASP A 60 9.00 10.13 -13.46
CA ASP A 60 8.39 11.02 -14.45
C ASP A 60 8.66 12.46 -14.01
N ASP A 61 8.68 13.41 -14.96
CA ASP A 61 8.98 14.84 -14.73
C ASP A 61 7.70 15.70 -14.71
N THR A 62 6.56 15.10 -14.39
CA THR A 62 5.28 15.80 -14.27
C THR A 62 5.08 16.35 -12.85
N PRO A 63 4.29 17.43 -12.70
CA PRO A 63 3.99 17.99 -11.37
C PRO A 63 3.34 16.99 -10.41
N ASP A 64 2.50 16.07 -10.92
CA ASP A 64 1.82 15.08 -10.10
C ASP A 64 2.79 13.97 -9.63
N ALA A 65 3.74 13.54 -10.47
CA ALA A 65 4.80 12.62 -10.06
C ALA A 65 5.70 13.25 -9.00
N GLU A 66 6.11 14.53 -9.19
CA GLU A 66 6.89 15.27 -8.19
C GLU A 66 6.14 15.40 -6.86
N ALA A 67 4.83 15.69 -6.88
CA ALA A 67 4.02 15.79 -5.68
C ALA A 67 3.93 14.46 -4.94
N ILE A 68 3.65 13.34 -5.66
CA ILE A 68 3.63 12.00 -5.08
C ILE A 68 4.99 11.65 -4.47
N ASN A 69 6.09 11.89 -5.19
CA ASN A 69 7.43 11.61 -4.71
C ASN A 69 7.78 12.43 -3.46
N SER A 70 7.33 13.68 -3.39
CA SER A 70 7.51 14.53 -2.19
C SER A 70 6.76 13.98 -0.99
N GLU A 71 5.50 13.54 -1.16
CA GLU A 71 4.71 12.91 -0.11
C GLU A 71 5.34 11.61 0.38
N ILE A 72 5.86 10.77 -0.54
CA ILE A 72 6.56 9.52 -0.20
C ILE A 72 7.84 9.83 0.59
N ALA A 73 8.65 10.80 0.12
CA ALA A 73 9.87 11.18 0.80
C ALA A 73 9.61 11.75 2.19
N GLU A 74 8.61 12.62 2.33
CA GLU A 74 8.23 13.21 3.63
C GLU A 74 7.75 12.14 4.61
N ARG A 75 6.90 11.23 4.18
CA ARG A 75 6.29 10.24 5.08
C ARG A 75 7.20 9.05 5.38
N PHE A 76 7.81 8.46 4.34
CA PHE A 76 8.59 7.23 4.47
C PHE A 76 10.10 7.46 4.39
N GLY A 77 10.55 8.43 3.58
CA GLY A 77 11.96 8.78 3.48
C GLY A 77 12.50 9.36 4.78
N ASN A 78 11.83 10.35 5.36
CA ASN A 78 12.23 10.94 6.65
C ASN A 78 12.28 9.89 7.77
N ARG A 79 11.37 8.93 7.76
CA ARG A 79 11.39 7.80 8.71
C ARG A 79 12.69 7.00 8.59
N VAL A 80 13.13 6.67 7.38
CA VAL A 80 14.39 5.97 7.13
C VAL A 80 15.59 6.79 7.60
N GLU A 81 15.59 8.11 7.32
CA GLU A 81 16.64 9.02 7.79
C GLU A 81 16.73 9.06 9.32
N GLU A 82 15.60 9.08 10.02
CA GLU A 82 15.57 9.00 11.49
C GLU A 82 16.19 7.70 12.01
N GLN A 83 15.94 6.55 11.33
CA GLN A 83 16.58 5.30 11.74
C GLN A 83 18.09 5.34 11.54
N PHE A 84 18.60 5.96 10.47
CA PHE A 84 20.04 6.14 10.28
C PHE A 84 20.65 7.04 11.34
N LEU A 85 19.96 8.11 11.74
CA LEU A 85 20.41 8.95 12.86
C LEU A 85 20.43 8.18 14.19
N ASN A 86 19.46 7.30 14.42
CA ASN A 86 19.46 6.41 15.60
C ASN A 86 20.65 5.45 15.58
N MET A 87 20.95 4.85 14.43
CA MET A 87 22.14 3.98 14.26
C MET A 87 23.44 4.74 14.56
N GLU A 88 23.60 5.96 14.04
CA GLU A 88 24.75 6.80 14.30
C GLU A 88 24.89 7.16 15.78
N GLY A 89 23.78 7.34 16.48
CA GLY A 89 23.70 7.65 17.91
C GLY A 89 23.82 6.43 18.82
N GLY A 90 23.87 5.21 18.30
CA GLY A 90 23.88 3.96 19.09
C GLY A 90 22.51 3.60 19.70
N TYR A 91 21.43 4.23 19.24
CA TYR A 91 20.08 4.06 19.81
C TYR A 91 19.33 2.90 19.15
N SER A 92 18.37 2.33 19.87
CA SER A 92 17.46 1.32 19.33
C SER A 92 16.61 1.89 18.19
N LEU A 93 16.38 1.07 17.17
CA LEU A 93 15.46 1.40 16.07
C LEU A 93 14.02 1.17 16.53
N TRP A 94 13.13 2.01 16.05
CA TRP A 94 11.68 1.86 16.26
C TRP A 94 10.95 1.43 14.99
N SER A 95 11.63 1.46 13.84
CA SER A 95 11.17 0.92 12.57
C SER A 95 12.31 0.13 11.92
N TRP A 96 12.04 -1.12 11.55
CA TRP A 96 13.05 -2.04 11.00
C TRP A 96 12.86 -2.28 9.51
N HIS A 97 11.63 -2.10 9.01
CA HIS A 97 11.30 -2.38 7.62
C HIS A 97 10.46 -1.25 7.01
N ALA A 98 10.79 -0.93 5.77
CA ALA A 98 9.92 -0.22 4.84
C ALA A 98 10.00 -0.94 3.51
N GLU A 99 8.88 -1.36 2.97
CA GLU A 99 8.79 -2.09 1.70
C GLU A 99 7.68 -1.52 0.82
N TRP A 100 7.73 -1.83 -0.47
CA TRP A 100 6.70 -1.40 -1.40
C TRP A 100 6.30 -2.50 -2.38
N LYS A 101 5.08 -2.36 -2.92
CA LYS A 101 4.55 -3.19 -4.00
C LYS A 101 4.00 -2.29 -5.08
N ALA A 102 4.19 -2.69 -6.33
CA ALA A 102 3.61 -2.04 -7.50
C ALA A 102 2.56 -2.94 -8.13
N PHE A 103 1.39 -2.37 -8.39
CA PHE A 103 0.31 -3.02 -9.12
C PHE A 103 0.07 -2.24 -10.41
N TRP A 104 -0.01 -2.96 -11.54
CA TRP A 104 -0.13 -2.34 -12.85
C TRP A 104 -1.45 -2.69 -13.50
N ASN A 105 -2.13 -1.67 -14.04
CA ASN A 105 -3.31 -1.81 -14.88
C ASN A 105 -3.10 -0.98 -16.16
N GLY A 106 -2.54 -1.59 -17.20
CA GLY A 106 -2.13 -0.88 -18.42
C GLY A 106 -1.02 0.14 -18.13
N THR A 107 -1.32 1.44 -18.32
CA THR A 107 -0.42 2.57 -18.03
C THR A 107 -0.52 3.06 -16.58
N GLN A 108 -1.48 2.55 -15.84
CA GLN A 108 -1.74 2.92 -14.46
C GLN A 108 -0.86 2.12 -13.49
N LEU A 109 -0.19 2.84 -12.62
CA LEU A 109 0.62 2.32 -11.52
C LEU A 109 -0.09 2.62 -10.21
N PHE A 110 -0.21 1.61 -9.35
CA PHE A 110 -0.57 1.78 -7.94
C PHE A 110 0.59 1.30 -7.08
N LEU A 111 1.05 2.17 -6.20
CA LEU A 111 2.09 1.86 -5.20
C LEU A 111 1.43 1.67 -3.84
N LEU A 112 1.71 0.56 -3.19
CA LEU A 112 1.46 0.34 -1.77
C LEU A 112 2.81 0.33 -1.05
N ILE A 113 3.00 1.24 -0.11
CA ILE A 113 4.17 1.30 0.75
C ILE A 113 3.74 0.87 2.15
N THR A 114 4.52 0.00 2.77
CA THR A 114 4.29 -0.50 4.12
C THR A 114 5.54 -0.25 4.95
N ALA A 115 5.40 0.35 6.11
CA ALA A 115 6.50 0.54 7.04
C ALA A 115 6.12 0.07 8.43
N ASP A 116 7.12 -0.41 9.19
CA ASP A 116 6.90 -0.82 10.58
C ASP A 116 6.61 0.40 11.47
N GLU A 117 5.74 0.16 12.45
CA GLU A 117 5.45 1.05 13.56
C GLU A 117 5.81 0.36 14.89
N ASN A 118 6.04 1.15 15.92
CA ASN A 118 6.25 0.64 17.26
C ASN A 118 5.17 -0.37 17.67
N GLY A 119 5.58 -1.48 18.28
CA GLY A 119 4.66 -2.52 18.76
C GLY A 119 4.21 -3.52 17.70
N GLY A 120 4.85 -3.56 16.52
CA GLY A 120 4.57 -4.54 15.45
C GLY A 120 3.40 -4.14 14.54
N PHE A 121 2.91 -2.92 14.66
CA PHE A 121 1.90 -2.36 13.77
C PHE A 121 2.53 -1.85 12.47
N LYS A 122 1.67 -1.57 11.50
CA LYS A 122 2.10 -1.10 10.17
C LYS A 122 1.57 0.30 9.89
N ASP A 123 2.38 1.12 9.25
CA ASP A 123 1.94 2.30 8.53
C ASP A 123 1.85 1.98 7.04
N TYR A 124 0.86 2.54 6.34
CA TYR A 124 0.62 2.29 4.93
C TYR A 124 0.46 3.59 4.16
N GLY A 125 1.02 3.64 2.94
CA GLY A 125 0.74 4.67 1.95
C GLY A 125 0.31 4.04 0.64
N ALA A 126 -0.73 4.58 0.00
CA ALA A 126 -1.16 4.17 -1.32
C ALA A 126 -1.16 5.37 -2.26
N TYR A 127 -0.60 5.17 -3.48
CA TYR A 127 -0.46 6.22 -4.48
C TYR A 127 -0.79 5.66 -5.85
N GLY A 128 -1.66 6.34 -6.59
CA GLY A 128 -2.00 6.01 -7.97
C GLY A 128 -1.43 7.02 -8.95
N TYR A 129 -0.87 6.55 -10.08
CA TYR A 129 -0.31 7.40 -11.13
C TYR A 129 -0.56 6.79 -12.52
N ASP A 130 -0.97 7.60 -13.48
CA ASP A 130 -1.17 7.18 -14.87
C ASP A 130 -0.10 7.79 -15.76
N PHE A 131 0.78 6.94 -16.32
CA PHE A 131 1.86 7.34 -17.21
C PHE A 131 1.40 7.83 -18.59
N GLU A 132 0.18 7.53 -19.02
CA GLU A 132 -0.37 8.03 -20.28
C GLU A 132 -0.77 9.50 -20.17
N THR A 133 -1.39 9.87 -19.04
CA THR A 133 -1.86 11.24 -18.81
C THR A 133 -0.86 12.09 -18.02
N GLY A 134 0.12 11.46 -17.36
CA GLY A 134 1.06 12.13 -16.47
C GLY A 134 0.40 12.65 -15.19
N SER A 135 -0.66 12.00 -14.72
CA SER A 135 -1.51 12.50 -13.65
C SER A 135 -1.68 11.51 -12.51
N ARG A 136 -1.90 12.05 -11.30
CA ARG A 136 -2.32 11.27 -10.13
C ARG A 136 -3.69 10.65 -10.38
N ILE A 137 -3.87 9.39 -9.97
CA ILE A 137 -5.17 8.72 -9.96
C ILE A 137 -5.82 8.98 -8.60
N THR A 138 -7.02 9.58 -8.62
CA THR A 138 -7.80 9.85 -7.40
C THR A 138 -8.76 8.71 -7.07
N ASN A 139 -9.34 8.74 -5.87
CA ASN A 139 -10.33 7.76 -5.44
C ASN A 139 -11.57 7.77 -6.34
N GLU A 140 -12.04 8.97 -6.74
CA GLU A 140 -13.18 9.14 -7.65
C GLU A 140 -12.90 8.49 -9.01
N MET A 141 -11.67 8.65 -9.55
CA MET A 141 -11.27 8.02 -10.81
C MET A 141 -11.27 6.49 -10.71
N ILE A 142 -10.85 5.94 -9.56
CA ILE A 142 -10.91 4.49 -9.30
C ILE A 142 -12.35 4.01 -9.31
N LEU A 143 -13.26 4.69 -8.60
CA LEU A 143 -14.67 4.32 -8.54
C LEU A 143 -15.35 4.45 -9.90
N GLU A 144 -15.10 5.55 -10.63
CA GLU A 144 -15.64 5.76 -11.99
C GLU A 144 -15.19 4.63 -12.94
N GLN A 145 -13.90 4.28 -12.92
CA GLN A 145 -13.35 3.18 -13.72
C GLN A 145 -14.01 1.83 -13.42
N LYS A 146 -14.42 1.61 -12.17
CA LYS A 146 -15.09 0.39 -11.71
C LYS A 146 -16.61 0.43 -11.87
N GLY A 147 -17.19 1.58 -12.20
CA GLY A 147 -18.63 1.77 -12.28
C GLY A 147 -19.35 1.67 -10.93
N ILE A 148 -18.67 2.02 -9.85
CA ILE A 148 -19.14 1.96 -8.47
C ILE A 148 -19.47 3.39 -8.03
N SER A 149 -20.65 3.61 -7.43
CA SER A 149 -20.98 4.89 -6.83
C SER A 149 -20.28 5.09 -5.49
N GLU A 150 -20.05 6.35 -5.10
CA GLU A 150 -19.49 6.69 -3.79
C GLU A 150 -20.35 6.12 -2.64
N GLU A 151 -21.68 6.20 -2.75
CA GLU A 151 -22.62 5.68 -1.75
C GLU A 151 -22.47 4.16 -1.60
N GLU A 152 -22.44 3.41 -2.71
CA GLU A 152 -22.22 1.96 -2.72
C GLU A 152 -20.86 1.59 -2.15
N TYR A 153 -19.81 2.34 -2.49
CA TYR A 153 -18.47 2.11 -1.96
C TYR A 153 -18.43 2.31 -0.44
N LEU A 154 -18.94 3.44 0.08
CA LEU A 154 -18.93 3.73 1.51
C LEU A 154 -19.78 2.76 2.33
N GLU A 155 -20.90 2.27 1.78
CA GLU A 155 -21.72 1.24 2.40
C GLU A 155 -20.93 -0.08 2.55
N ASN A 156 -20.33 -0.57 1.46
CA ASN A 156 -19.53 -1.79 1.49
C ASN A 156 -18.28 -1.66 2.36
N LEU A 157 -17.61 -0.49 2.33
CA LEU A 157 -16.46 -0.23 3.19
C LEU A 157 -16.86 -0.27 4.67
N ARG A 158 -18.00 0.33 5.02
CA ARG A 158 -18.55 0.33 6.38
C ARG A 158 -18.83 -1.09 6.87
N GLU A 159 -19.53 -1.90 6.07
CA GLU A 159 -19.81 -3.30 6.41
C GLU A 159 -18.50 -4.09 6.60
N LYS A 160 -17.54 -3.93 5.70
CA LYS A 160 -16.25 -4.59 5.77
C LYS A 160 -15.46 -4.20 7.02
N VAL A 161 -15.37 -2.92 7.33
CA VAL A 161 -14.63 -2.41 8.49
C VAL A 161 -15.30 -2.81 9.80
N GLN A 162 -16.63 -2.80 9.84
CA GLN A 162 -17.37 -3.31 11.00
C GLN A 162 -17.06 -4.79 11.24
N PHE A 163 -17.11 -5.62 10.20
CA PHE A 163 -16.75 -7.03 10.29
C PHE A 163 -15.30 -7.22 10.78
N MET A 164 -14.34 -6.45 10.24
CA MET A 164 -12.94 -6.53 10.67
C MET A 164 -12.77 -6.16 12.14
N PHE A 165 -13.46 -5.11 12.61
CA PHE A 165 -13.44 -4.70 14.01
C PHE A 165 -14.03 -5.77 14.91
N GLU A 166 -15.20 -6.32 14.58
CA GLU A 166 -15.86 -7.39 15.34
C GLU A 166 -15.02 -8.66 15.42
N ASP A 167 -14.39 -9.07 14.29
CA ASP A 167 -13.50 -10.24 14.24
C ASP A 167 -12.24 -10.04 15.10
N MET A 168 -11.61 -8.88 15.02
CA MET A 168 -10.40 -8.51 15.79
C MET A 168 -10.65 -8.61 17.29
N TYR A 169 -11.81 -8.19 17.76
CA TYR A 169 -12.18 -8.20 19.17
C TYR A 169 -13.10 -9.36 19.58
N SER A 170 -13.30 -10.34 18.70
CA SER A 170 -14.19 -11.51 18.95
C SER A 170 -13.75 -12.36 20.15
N SER A 171 -12.45 -12.43 20.43
CA SER A 171 -11.87 -13.22 21.52
C SER A 171 -11.97 -12.56 22.90
N LEU A 172 -12.36 -11.28 22.98
CA LEU A 172 -12.49 -10.58 24.25
C LEU A 172 -13.79 -10.99 24.96
N SER A 173 -13.71 -11.20 26.28
CA SER A 173 -14.91 -11.41 27.09
C SER A 173 -15.81 -10.17 27.11
N GLU A 174 -17.11 -10.36 27.38
CA GLU A 174 -18.06 -9.26 27.46
C GLU A 174 -17.63 -8.18 28.49
N GLU A 175 -17.12 -8.62 29.64
CA GLU A 175 -16.60 -7.71 30.68
C GLU A 175 -15.43 -6.85 30.18
N ILE A 176 -14.51 -7.44 29.38
CA ILE A 176 -13.39 -6.69 28.81
C ILE A 176 -13.87 -5.73 27.73
N ARG A 177 -14.82 -6.15 26.87
CA ARG A 177 -15.42 -5.29 25.86
C ARG A 177 -16.10 -4.07 26.48
N GLU A 178 -16.92 -4.29 27.53
CA GLU A 178 -17.59 -3.21 28.24
C GLU A 178 -16.57 -2.25 28.89
N ALA A 179 -15.55 -2.78 29.58
CA ALA A 179 -14.52 -1.98 30.22
C ALA A 179 -13.65 -1.21 29.21
N ALA A 180 -13.48 -1.71 28.00
CA ALA A 180 -12.73 -1.05 26.92
C ALA A 180 -13.55 0.00 26.14
N GLY A 181 -14.87 0.09 26.38
CA GLY A 181 -15.74 0.98 25.59
C GLY A 181 -15.94 0.51 24.16
N TYR A 182 -16.18 -0.79 23.97
CA TYR A 182 -16.25 -1.45 22.66
C TYR A 182 -17.18 -0.73 21.66
N ASP A 183 -18.40 -0.38 22.10
CA ASP A 183 -19.40 0.27 21.24
C ASP A 183 -18.94 1.67 20.80
N GLU A 184 -18.32 2.45 21.73
CA GLU A 184 -17.77 3.76 21.43
C GLU A 184 -16.60 3.66 20.44
N MET A 185 -15.74 2.66 20.60
CA MET A 185 -14.62 2.41 19.67
C MET A 185 -15.11 2.00 18.28
N LEU A 186 -16.16 1.17 18.18
CA LEU A 186 -16.78 0.80 16.91
C LEU A 186 -17.38 2.03 16.23
N GLU A 187 -18.17 2.83 16.96
CA GLU A 187 -18.75 4.08 16.44
C GLU A 187 -17.67 5.03 15.93
N LYS A 188 -16.59 5.20 16.69
CA LYS A 188 -15.44 6.01 16.30
C LYS A 188 -14.74 5.49 15.04
N THR A 189 -14.50 4.17 14.97
CA THR A 189 -13.92 3.50 13.79
C THR A 189 -14.75 3.77 12.54
N LEU A 190 -16.06 3.57 12.63
CA LEU A 190 -16.98 3.79 11.51
C LEU A 190 -17.16 5.28 11.18
N GLY A 191 -16.98 6.15 12.17
CA GLY A 191 -17.05 7.62 12.00
C GLY A 191 -15.84 8.21 11.26
N TRP A 192 -14.73 7.49 11.13
CA TRP A 192 -13.56 7.92 10.35
C TRP A 192 -13.68 7.61 8.86
N LEU A 193 -14.69 6.82 8.44
CA LEU A 193 -14.80 6.37 7.05
C LEU A 193 -15.40 7.49 6.16
N ASP A 194 -14.64 7.90 5.17
CA ASP A 194 -15.01 8.86 4.14
C ASP A 194 -14.33 8.54 2.80
N MET A 195 -14.41 9.43 1.83
CA MET A 195 -13.78 9.28 0.52
C MET A 195 -12.30 9.67 0.47
N GLU A 196 -11.72 10.13 1.59
CA GLU A 196 -10.32 10.56 1.63
C GLU A 196 -9.36 9.42 2.01
N GLN A 197 -9.88 8.26 2.46
CA GLN A 197 -9.03 7.09 2.70
C GLN A 197 -8.30 6.68 1.43
N PRO A 198 -6.96 6.49 1.50
CA PRO A 198 -6.20 6.08 0.33
C PRO A 198 -6.67 4.74 -0.23
N MET A 199 -7.01 4.73 -1.52
CA MET A 199 -7.39 3.54 -2.27
C MET A 199 -6.32 3.16 -3.28
N PHE A 200 -6.29 1.87 -3.63
CA PHE A 200 -5.52 1.39 -4.77
C PHE A 200 -6.19 0.17 -5.40
N ILE A 201 -5.82 -0.11 -6.65
CA ILE A 201 -6.24 -1.34 -7.33
C ILE A 201 -5.10 -2.36 -7.19
N ASP A 202 -5.41 -3.53 -6.66
CA ASP A 202 -4.46 -4.61 -6.48
C ASP A 202 -4.21 -5.42 -7.79
N GLN A 203 -3.37 -6.45 -7.69
CA GLN A 203 -3.02 -7.31 -8.82
C GLN A 203 -4.18 -8.12 -9.40
N LEU A 204 -5.27 -8.31 -8.65
CA LEU A 204 -6.49 -9.01 -9.08
C LEU A 204 -7.54 -8.04 -9.63
N GLY A 205 -7.26 -6.75 -9.60
CA GLY A 205 -8.15 -5.69 -10.02
C GLY A 205 -9.19 -5.31 -8.95
N GLY A 206 -9.03 -5.74 -7.72
CA GLY A 206 -9.87 -5.35 -6.59
C GLY A 206 -9.50 -3.99 -6.03
N ILE A 207 -10.46 -3.32 -5.38
CA ILE A 207 -10.22 -2.09 -4.63
C ILE A 207 -9.76 -2.49 -3.21
N GLU A 208 -8.61 -1.99 -2.81
CA GLU A 208 -8.10 -2.04 -1.46
C GLU A 208 -8.09 -0.63 -0.87
N THR A 209 -8.41 -0.51 0.41
CA THR A 209 -8.51 0.77 1.12
C THR A 209 -7.72 0.72 2.41
N ILE A 210 -6.94 1.75 2.70
CA ILE A 210 -6.24 1.92 3.98
C ILE A 210 -7.22 2.55 4.98
N VAL A 211 -7.55 1.84 6.04
CA VAL A 211 -8.51 2.27 7.05
C VAL A 211 -7.89 2.35 8.43
N LYS A 212 -8.44 3.20 9.30
CA LYS A 212 -8.11 3.27 10.72
C LYS A 212 -9.09 2.43 11.51
N ILE A 213 -8.59 1.60 12.43
CA ILE A 213 -9.41 0.86 13.38
C ILE A 213 -8.97 1.25 14.79
N ALA A 214 -9.92 1.66 15.62
CA ALA A 214 -9.67 2.04 17.01
C ALA A 214 -9.10 0.87 17.81
N SER A 215 -8.18 1.16 18.72
CA SER A 215 -7.46 0.17 19.50
C SER A 215 -7.79 0.24 20.96
N VAL A 216 -7.88 -0.92 21.63
CA VAL A 216 -8.07 -1.06 23.07
C VAL A 216 -6.79 -0.79 23.87
N ALA A 217 -5.63 -0.78 23.24
CA ALA A 217 -4.34 -0.61 23.90
C ALA A 217 -3.28 -0.04 22.94
N GLY A 218 -2.35 0.73 23.48
CA GLY A 218 -1.26 1.35 22.73
C GLY A 218 -1.66 2.69 22.14
N ALA A 219 -1.74 2.80 20.81
CA ALA A 219 -2.22 3.99 20.14
C ALA A 219 -3.76 4.07 20.14
N GLU A 220 -4.29 5.22 19.79
CA GLU A 220 -5.74 5.45 19.67
C GLU A 220 -6.35 4.59 18.54
N TRP A 221 -5.58 4.34 17.49
CA TRP A 221 -5.95 3.55 16.31
C TRP A 221 -4.68 3.00 15.62
N TYR A 222 -4.90 2.00 14.74
CA TYR A 222 -3.89 1.48 13.83
C TYR A 222 -4.43 1.38 12.41
N TYR A 223 -3.55 1.37 11.41
CA TYR A 223 -3.91 1.19 10.02
C TYR A 223 -4.09 -0.29 9.66
N TYR A 224 -5.08 -0.55 8.80
CA TYR A 224 -5.35 -1.85 8.22
C TYR A 224 -5.74 -1.71 6.74
N LEU A 225 -5.61 -2.81 5.98
CA LEU A 225 -6.11 -2.90 4.62
C LEU A 225 -7.49 -3.54 4.63
N ALA A 226 -8.46 -2.89 4.01
CA ALA A 226 -9.82 -3.37 3.85
C ALA A 226 -10.13 -3.57 2.38
N THR A 227 -10.72 -4.73 2.03
CA THR A 227 -11.22 -5.06 0.70
C THR A 227 -12.74 -4.92 0.72
N PRO A 228 -13.32 -3.76 0.32
CA PRO A 228 -14.75 -3.51 0.44
C PRO A 228 -15.60 -4.38 -0.50
N PHE A 229 -15.02 -4.89 -1.59
CA PHE A 229 -15.71 -5.75 -2.54
C PHE A 229 -15.03 -7.11 -2.61
N SER A 230 -15.81 -8.19 -2.46
CA SER A 230 -15.31 -9.55 -2.68
C SER A 230 -14.95 -9.73 -4.16
N TYR A 231 -13.85 -10.39 -4.43
CA TYR A 231 -13.54 -10.85 -5.79
C TYR A 231 -14.62 -11.85 -6.22
N GLY A 232 -15.33 -11.53 -7.31
CA GLY A 232 -16.35 -12.38 -7.90
C GLY A 232 -15.74 -13.55 -8.71
#